data_e7f682cab6acdf9675078ebf963276f4
#
_entry.id   e7f682cab6acdf9675078ebf963276f4
#
_cell.length_a   1.000
_cell.length_b   1.000
_cell.length_c   1.000
_cell.angle_alpha   90.00
_cell.angle_beta   90.00
_cell.angle_gamma   90.00
#
_symmetry.space_group_name_H-M   'P 1'
#
loop_
_entity.id
_entity.type
_entity.pdbx_description
1 polymer ?
#
loop_
_entity_poly.entity_id
_entity_poly.type
_entity_poly.pdbx_seq_one_letter_code
_entity_poly.pdbx_strand_id
1 'polypeptide(L)'
;MREQELWKKVPIYFYYLSISKHKDAKDDSAYSTDQIIIAFSQLLEYIMTKGLPERKKDITSSEKVVWLDSYEDLKNGNYDVIFKSAKYNHVRNEIDTETMQERGRRKRPQDGDEEKTHLCIRLAKGENRFLAVHESNHYGITLKCIIDYLNEQFKKFNEDGNDPYHYTIESQIMPGEDFLSSIKRAKTMSVLKLTVYKDDIKDGFMRFAGRTDIADEVDICLKRPKGYKCFPENLIKEYFKDSQDKAKGKIKRIKIIGTNDAGSF
;
A
#
# COMPACT_ATOMS: atom_id res chain seq x y z
N MET A 1 22.74 -26.50 20.31
CA MET A 1 22.46 -25.08 20.10
C MET A 1 20.96 -24.92 19.97
N ARG A 2 20.29 -24.18 20.85
CA ARG A 2 18.86 -23.87 20.72
C ARG A 2 18.74 -22.88 19.56
N GLU A 3 18.01 -23.24 18.50
CA GLU A 3 17.55 -22.27 17.50
C GLU A 3 16.72 -21.22 18.24
N GLN A 4 17.29 -20.05 18.43
CA GLN A 4 16.53 -18.88 18.81
C GLN A 4 15.74 -18.48 17.54
N GLU A 5 14.47 -18.83 17.52
CA GLU A 5 13.52 -18.26 16.56
C GLU A 5 13.55 -16.74 16.72
N LEU A 6 14.23 -16.10 15.80
CA LEU A 6 14.25 -14.64 15.68
C LEU A 6 12.88 -14.17 15.19
N TRP A 7 11.97 -13.92 16.11
CA TRP A 7 10.68 -13.30 15.81
C TRP A 7 10.90 -11.92 15.19
N LYS A 8 10.72 -11.81 13.88
CA LYS A 8 10.69 -10.51 13.20
C LYS A 8 9.31 -9.91 13.41
N LYS A 9 9.27 -8.69 13.94
CA LYS A 9 8.03 -7.89 13.95
C LYS A 9 7.73 -7.46 12.52
N VAL A 10 6.64 -7.93 11.96
CA VAL A 10 6.17 -7.55 10.64
C VAL A 10 5.02 -6.57 10.82
N PRO A 11 5.13 -5.34 10.29
CA PRO A 11 4.04 -4.38 10.31
C PRO A 11 2.86 -4.88 9.47
N ILE A 12 1.65 -4.72 9.99
CA ILE A 12 0.41 -5.03 9.30
C ILE A 12 -0.36 -3.72 9.11
N TYR A 13 -0.80 -3.47 7.89
CA TYR A 13 -1.58 -2.29 7.54
C TYR A 13 -2.96 -2.68 7.06
N PHE A 14 -3.94 -1.89 7.45
CA PHE A 14 -5.33 -2.02 7.03
C PHE A 14 -5.66 -0.99 5.97
N TYR A 15 -6.41 -1.41 4.96
CA TYR A 15 -6.81 -0.56 3.85
C TYR A 15 -8.28 -0.76 3.53
N TYR A 16 -8.91 0.30 3.05
CA TYR A 16 -10.14 0.20 2.29
C TYR A 16 -9.79 0.00 0.82
N LEU A 17 -10.45 -0.95 0.19
CA LEU A 17 -10.43 -1.11 -1.26
C LEU A 17 -11.76 -0.62 -1.82
N SER A 18 -11.72 0.08 -2.92
CA SER A 18 -12.87 0.36 -3.78
C SER A 18 -12.63 -0.29 -5.14
N ILE A 19 -13.62 -1.05 -5.60
CA ILE A 19 -13.59 -1.66 -6.93
C ILE A 19 -14.71 -0.99 -7.71
N SER A 20 -14.33 -0.31 -8.78
CA SER A 20 -15.25 0.46 -9.62
C SER A 20 -15.02 0.14 -11.09
N LYS A 21 -15.97 0.52 -11.94
CA LYS A 21 -15.79 0.45 -13.38
C LYS A 21 -14.65 1.33 -13.83
N HIS A 22 -13.91 0.84 -14.79
CA HIS A 22 -13.05 1.71 -15.57
C HIS A 22 -13.91 2.70 -16.36
N LYS A 23 -13.40 3.91 -16.57
CA LYS A 23 -14.11 4.98 -17.27
C LYS A 23 -14.52 4.62 -18.72
N ASP A 24 -13.82 3.66 -19.31
CA ASP A 24 -14.07 3.19 -20.68
C ASP A 24 -15.07 2.03 -20.76
N ALA A 25 -15.69 1.63 -19.64
CA ALA A 25 -16.70 0.58 -19.65
C ALA A 25 -17.94 1.04 -20.42
N LYS A 26 -18.37 0.21 -21.39
CA LYS A 26 -19.48 0.53 -22.31
C LYS A 26 -20.86 0.48 -21.70
N ASP A 27 -20.99 -0.05 -20.50
CA ASP A 27 -22.26 -0.25 -19.81
C ASP A 27 -22.41 0.66 -18.59
N ASP A 28 -23.45 1.47 -18.55
CA ASP A 28 -23.76 2.43 -17.47
C ASP A 28 -24.55 1.81 -16.30
N SER A 29 -24.85 0.50 -16.34
CA SER A 29 -25.60 -0.14 -15.27
C SER A 29 -24.84 -0.10 -13.94
N ALA A 30 -25.55 0.16 -12.84
CA ALA A 30 -24.97 0.14 -11.52
C ALA A 30 -24.58 -1.29 -11.11
N TYR A 31 -23.39 -1.45 -10.45
CA TYR A 31 -22.96 -2.75 -9.97
C TYR A 31 -23.71 -3.20 -8.73
N SER A 32 -23.97 -4.50 -8.71
CA SER A 32 -24.18 -5.17 -7.43
C SER A 32 -22.82 -5.59 -6.84
N THR A 33 -22.68 -5.52 -5.53
CA THR A 33 -21.49 -6.03 -4.81
C THR A 33 -21.24 -7.50 -5.13
N ASP A 34 -22.29 -8.28 -5.41
CA ASP A 34 -22.18 -9.69 -5.79
C ASP A 34 -21.45 -9.87 -7.13
N GLN A 35 -21.69 -9.00 -8.11
CA GLN A 35 -20.97 -9.02 -9.38
C GLN A 35 -19.49 -8.72 -9.20
N ILE A 36 -19.14 -7.79 -8.32
CA ILE A 36 -17.75 -7.47 -7.99
C ILE A 36 -17.04 -8.68 -7.35
N ILE A 37 -17.71 -9.36 -6.41
CA ILE A 37 -17.17 -10.56 -5.75
C ILE A 37 -16.92 -11.67 -6.77
N ILE A 38 -17.89 -11.91 -7.66
CA ILE A 38 -17.77 -12.90 -8.73
C ILE A 38 -16.61 -12.55 -9.67
N ALA A 39 -16.55 -11.31 -10.15
CA ALA A 39 -15.49 -10.87 -11.06
C ALA A 39 -14.10 -10.97 -10.41
N PHE A 40 -13.97 -10.65 -9.14
CA PHE A 40 -12.70 -10.77 -8.42
C PHE A 40 -12.27 -12.24 -8.26
N SER A 41 -13.21 -13.13 -7.94
CA SER A 41 -12.94 -14.57 -7.88
C SER A 41 -12.48 -15.11 -9.24
N GLN A 42 -13.20 -14.76 -10.31
CA GLN A 42 -12.85 -15.16 -11.68
C GLN A 42 -11.50 -14.60 -12.12
N LEU A 43 -11.15 -13.38 -11.71
CA LEU A 43 -9.82 -12.82 -11.95
C LEU A 43 -8.72 -13.67 -11.29
N LEU A 44 -8.88 -14.04 -10.02
CA LEU A 44 -7.89 -14.86 -9.33
C LEU A 44 -7.73 -16.23 -10.01
N GLU A 45 -8.83 -16.87 -10.38
CA GLU A 45 -8.82 -18.11 -11.15
C GLU A 45 -8.10 -17.93 -12.50
N TYR A 46 -8.46 -16.90 -13.26
CA TYR A 46 -7.83 -16.57 -14.53
C TYR A 46 -6.31 -16.42 -14.42
N ILE A 47 -5.84 -15.66 -13.41
CA ILE A 47 -4.42 -15.50 -13.18
C ILE A 47 -3.77 -16.87 -12.90
N MET A 48 -4.41 -17.72 -12.11
CA MET A 48 -3.86 -19.03 -11.75
C MET A 48 -3.85 -20.04 -12.90
N THR A 49 -4.69 -19.87 -13.94
CA THR A 49 -4.62 -20.71 -15.16
C THR A 49 -3.40 -20.42 -16.02
N LYS A 50 -2.78 -19.24 -15.87
CA LYS A 50 -1.61 -18.85 -16.64
C LYS A 50 -0.33 -19.46 -16.08
N GLY A 51 0.65 -19.68 -16.92
CA GLY A 51 2.00 -20.09 -16.50
C GLY A 51 2.73 -18.98 -15.70
N LEU A 52 3.70 -19.35 -14.86
CA LEU A 52 4.46 -18.36 -14.07
C LEU A 52 5.05 -17.21 -14.91
N PRO A 53 5.63 -17.46 -16.11
CA PRO A 53 6.13 -16.35 -16.94
C PRO A 53 5.05 -15.36 -17.40
N GLU A 54 3.81 -15.82 -17.57
CA GLU A 54 2.67 -14.97 -18.00
C GLU A 54 2.04 -14.23 -16.84
N ARG A 55 2.14 -14.78 -15.61
CA ARG A 55 1.65 -14.15 -14.37
C ARG A 55 2.56 -13.03 -13.88
N LYS A 56 3.83 -13.03 -14.25
CA LYS A 56 4.78 -12.04 -13.75
C LYS A 56 4.52 -10.65 -14.31
N LYS A 57 4.79 -9.65 -13.48
CA LYS A 57 4.88 -8.24 -13.86
C LYS A 57 6.25 -7.72 -13.46
N ASP A 58 6.93 -7.06 -14.38
CA ASP A 58 8.19 -6.39 -14.12
C ASP A 58 7.95 -4.97 -13.58
N ILE A 59 8.59 -4.65 -12.46
CA ILE A 59 8.60 -3.32 -11.84
C ILE A 59 10.00 -2.74 -12.05
N THR A 60 10.22 -2.16 -13.22
CA THR A 60 11.54 -1.66 -13.66
C THR A 60 12.14 -0.63 -12.72
N SER A 61 11.31 0.24 -12.12
CA SER A 61 11.78 1.28 -11.18
C SER A 61 12.45 0.73 -9.91
N SER A 62 12.17 -0.52 -9.54
CA SER A 62 12.73 -1.17 -8.35
C SER A 62 13.51 -2.45 -8.66
N GLU A 63 13.68 -2.77 -9.97
CA GLU A 63 14.34 -4.00 -10.43
C GLU A 63 13.74 -5.25 -9.77
N LYS A 64 12.42 -5.30 -9.69
CA LYS A 64 11.66 -6.41 -9.12
C LYS A 64 10.70 -7.02 -10.13
N VAL A 65 10.51 -8.32 -10.01
CA VAL A 65 9.35 -9.02 -10.59
C VAL A 65 8.37 -9.35 -9.49
N VAL A 66 7.08 -9.32 -9.79
CA VAL A 66 5.99 -9.68 -8.89
C VAL A 66 5.01 -10.62 -9.58
N TRP A 67 4.45 -11.56 -8.84
CA TRP A 67 3.40 -12.46 -9.33
C TRP A 67 2.50 -12.92 -8.20
N LEU A 68 1.28 -13.30 -8.56
CA LEU A 68 0.38 -14.04 -7.68
C LEU A 68 0.90 -15.48 -7.59
N ASP A 69 1.27 -15.90 -6.38
CA ASP A 69 1.75 -17.27 -6.13
C ASP A 69 0.60 -18.24 -5.89
N SER A 70 -0.27 -17.88 -4.94
CA SER A 70 -1.44 -18.69 -4.57
C SER A 70 -2.53 -17.82 -3.95
N TYR A 71 -3.73 -18.36 -3.89
CA TYR A 71 -4.82 -17.80 -3.10
C TYR A 71 -5.69 -18.91 -2.53
N GLU A 72 -6.39 -18.59 -1.44
CA GLU A 72 -7.42 -19.42 -0.83
C GLU A 72 -8.72 -18.61 -0.77
N ASP A 73 -9.80 -19.21 -1.32
CA ASP A 73 -11.15 -18.67 -1.16
C ASP A 73 -11.73 -19.19 0.17
N LEU A 74 -11.72 -18.34 1.18
CA LEU A 74 -12.27 -18.62 2.51
C LEU A 74 -13.79 -18.51 2.55
N LYS A 75 -14.45 -18.34 1.39
CA LYS A 75 -15.89 -18.16 1.17
C LYS A 75 -16.42 -16.80 1.61
N ASN A 76 -17.63 -16.49 1.16
CA ASN A 76 -18.32 -15.24 1.48
C ASN A 76 -17.53 -13.96 1.14
N GLY A 77 -16.73 -14.00 0.06
CA GLY A 77 -15.93 -12.87 -0.39
C GLY A 77 -14.66 -12.62 0.44
N ASN A 78 -14.21 -13.61 1.23
CA ASN A 78 -12.94 -13.54 1.93
C ASN A 78 -11.88 -14.32 1.17
N TYR A 79 -10.74 -13.71 0.97
CA TYR A 79 -9.60 -14.29 0.25
C TYR A 79 -8.31 -14.10 1.05
N ASP A 80 -7.53 -15.16 1.14
CA ASP A 80 -6.13 -15.08 1.55
C ASP A 80 -5.26 -15.23 0.31
N VAL A 81 -4.40 -14.24 0.06
CA VAL A 81 -3.68 -14.11 -1.21
C VAL A 81 -2.19 -13.96 -0.93
N ILE A 82 -1.39 -14.81 -1.55
CA ILE A 82 0.06 -14.76 -1.43
C ILE A 82 0.66 -14.24 -2.72
N PHE A 83 1.35 -13.12 -2.60
CA PHE A 83 2.20 -12.59 -3.66
C PHE A 83 3.65 -12.95 -3.39
N LYS A 84 4.36 -13.23 -4.45
CA LYS A 84 5.81 -13.35 -4.42
C LYS A 84 6.46 -12.28 -5.26
N SER A 85 7.65 -11.90 -4.86
CA SER A 85 8.49 -10.99 -5.61
C SER A 85 9.94 -11.43 -5.55
N ALA A 86 10.72 -11.04 -6.57
CA ALA A 86 12.15 -11.25 -6.56
C ALA A 86 12.84 -10.00 -7.12
N LYS A 87 13.89 -9.55 -6.43
CA LYS A 87 14.72 -8.44 -6.89
C LYS A 87 15.88 -9.01 -7.71
N TYR A 88 16.00 -8.57 -8.96
CA TYR A 88 17.09 -8.96 -9.89
C TYR A 88 18.15 -7.84 -10.00
N ASN A 89 19.22 -8.08 -10.74
CA ASN A 89 20.38 -7.17 -10.88
C ASN A 89 21.07 -6.80 -9.57
N HIS A 90 20.74 -7.44 -8.46
CA HIS A 90 21.31 -7.14 -7.16
C HIS A 90 22.32 -8.21 -6.74
N VAL A 91 23.46 -8.17 -7.38
CA VAL A 91 24.54 -9.14 -7.13
C VAL A 91 25.52 -8.55 -6.11
N ARG A 92 25.62 -9.20 -4.94
CA ARG A 92 26.58 -8.84 -3.90
C ARG A 92 27.66 -9.91 -3.81
N ASN A 93 28.88 -9.51 -3.48
CA ASN A 93 29.88 -10.47 -3.06
C ASN A 93 29.49 -11.02 -1.68
N GLU A 94 29.64 -12.31 -1.52
CA GLU A 94 29.47 -12.96 -0.22
C GLU A 94 30.80 -12.92 0.54
N ILE A 95 30.73 -12.59 1.82
CA ILE A 95 31.86 -12.60 2.74
C ILE A 95 31.57 -13.63 3.82
N ASP A 96 32.51 -14.51 4.05
CA ASP A 96 32.49 -15.37 5.22
C ASP A 96 32.74 -14.53 6.47
N THR A 97 31.76 -14.46 7.36
CA THR A 97 31.85 -13.59 8.54
C THR A 97 32.80 -14.10 9.62
N GLU A 98 33.20 -15.36 9.57
CA GLU A 98 34.17 -15.93 10.50
C GLU A 98 35.60 -15.74 10.01
N THR A 99 35.84 -15.96 8.70
CA THR A 99 37.18 -15.88 8.11
C THR A 99 37.45 -14.56 7.41
N MET A 100 36.43 -13.71 7.20
CA MET A 100 36.48 -12.46 6.45
C MET A 100 36.94 -12.64 5.00
N GLN A 101 36.84 -13.84 4.47
CA GLN A 101 37.23 -14.13 3.09
C GLN A 101 36.05 -13.88 2.14
N GLU A 102 36.31 -13.24 1.02
CA GLU A 102 35.34 -13.10 -0.06
C GLU A 102 35.14 -14.44 -0.76
N ARG A 103 33.87 -14.86 -0.85
CA ARG A 103 33.46 -16.09 -1.54
C ARG A 103 33.09 -15.88 -3.01
N GLY A 104 33.19 -14.63 -3.49
CA GLY A 104 32.81 -14.27 -4.84
C GLY A 104 31.29 -14.21 -5.05
N ARG A 105 30.89 -14.06 -6.31
CA ARG A 105 29.48 -13.94 -6.71
C ARG A 105 28.91 -15.32 -7.01
N ARG A 106 27.91 -15.76 -6.28
CA ARG A 106 27.18 -17.03 -6.57
C ARG A 106 25.96 -16.83 -7.46
N LYS A 107 25.36 -15.64 -7.44
CA LYS A 107 24.14 -15.34 -8.20
C LYS A 107 24.47 -14.70 -9.53
N ARG A 108 23.72 -15.06 -10.55
CA ARG A 108 23.71 -14.38 -11.84
C ARG A 108 22.87 -13.10 -11.74
N PRO A 109 23.00 -12.11 -12.66
CA PRO A 109 22.20 -10.88 -12.63
C PRO A 109 20.67 -11.15 -12.64
N GLN A 110 20.22 -12.21 -13.30
CA GLN A 110 18.81 -12.61 -13.37
C GLN A 110 18.32 -13.38 -12.14
N ASP A 111 19.21 -13.83 -11.27
CA ASP A 111 18.81 -14.55 -10.05
C ASP A 111 18.43 -13.55 -8.96
N GLY A 112 17.25 -13.72 -8.37
CA GLY A 112 16.72 -12.87 -7.31
C GLY A 112 16.39 -13.65 -6.04
N ASP A 113 16.41 -12.96 -4.91
CA ASP A 113 15.89 -13.52 -3.66
C ASP A 113 14.36 -13.42 -3.67
N GLU A 114 13.71 -14.55 -3.42
CA GLU A 114 12.25 -14.61 -3.33
C GLU A 114 11.79 -14.04 -1.99
N GLU A 115 10.80 -13.17 -2.06
CA GLU A 115 10.10 -12.60 -0.91
C GLU A 115 8.61 -12.86 -1.02
N LYS A 116 7.98 -13.22 0.09
CA LYS A 116 6.54 -13.43 0.19
C LYS A 116 5.86 -12.23 0.84
N THR A 117 4.67 -11.93 0.38
CA THR A 117 3.81 -10.89 0.95
C THR A 117 2.39 -11.43 1.03
N HIS A 118 1.80 -11.39 2.21
CA HIS A 118 0.43 -11.82 2.45
C HIS A 118 -0.53 -10.64 2.33
N LEU A 119 -1.68 -10.90 1.71
CA LEU A 119 -2.78 -9.96 1.57
C LEU A 119 -4.09 -10.69 1.83
N CYS A 120 -4.76 -10.37 2.94
CA CYS A 120 -6.12 -10.83 3.19
C CYS A 120 -7.11 -9.78 2.68
N ILE A 121 -8.10 -10.21 1.88
CA ILE A 121 -9.14 -9.33 1.31
C ILE A 121 -10.50 -9.81 1.78
N ARG A 122 -11.35 -8.87 2.18
CA ARG A 122 -12.75 -9.11 2.49
C ARG A 122 -13.64 -8.22 1.61
N LEU A 123 -14.37 -8.86 0.71
CA LEU A 123 -15.37 -8.25 -0.15
C LEU A 123 -16.76 -8.55 0.44
N ALA A 124 -17.25 -7.70 1.35
CA ALA A 124 -18.51 -7.94 2.01
C ALA A 124 -19.71 -7.51 1.14
N LYS A 125 -20.75 -8.35 1.10
CA LYS A 125 -22.00 -8.04 0.39
C LYS A 125 -22.66 -6.79 0.93
N GLY A 126 -23.12 -5.93 0.02
CA GLY A 126 -23.85 -4.69 0.37
C GLY A 126 -22.95 -3.56 0.87
N GLU A 127 -21.64 -3.75 0.93
CA GLU A 127 -20.68 -2.71 1.31
C GLU A 127 -20.06 -2.04 0.07
N ASN A 128 -19.99 -0.71 0.09
CA ASN A 128 -19.32 0.06 -0.98
C ASN A 128 -17.80 0.11 -0.83
N ARG A 129 -17.27 -0.40 0.28
CA ARG A 129 -15.84 -0.44 0.60
C ARG A 129 -15.48 -1.81 1.11
N PHE A 130 -14.41 -2.34 0.59
CA PHE A 130 -13.87 -3.64 0.98
C PHE A 130 -12.68 -3.43 1.90
N LEU A 131 -12.35 -4.45 2.69
CA LEU A 131 -11.21 -4.40 3.58
C LEU A 131 -10.04 -5.19 2.99
N ALA A 132 -8.83 -4.67 3.16
CA ALA A 132 -7.61 -5.40 2.90
C ALA A 132 -6.65 -5.28 4.08
N VAL A 133 -6.02 -6.38 4.42
CA VAL A 133 -4.97 -6.46 5.44
C VAL A 133 -3.69 -6.88 4.74
N HIS A 134 -2.70 -6.00 4.75
CA HIS A 134 -1.44 -6.18 4.04
C HIS A 134 -0.27 -6.33 5.00
N GLU A 135 0.46 -7.40 4.85
CA GLU A 135 1.75 -7.62 5.51
C GLU A 135 2.82 -6.75 4.83
N SER A 136 3.42 -5.83 5.57
CA SER A 136 4.50 -4.99 5.06
C SER A 136 5.86 -5.59 5.38
N ASN A 137 6.40 -6.36 4.45
CA ASN A 137 7.76 -6.85 4.52
C ASN A 137 8.72 -5.83 3.88
N HIS A 138 9.86 -5.55 4.53
CA HIS A 138 10.86 -4.58 4.03
C HIS A 138 11.37 -4.92 2.63
N TYR A 139 11.53 -6.18 2.32
CA TYR A 139 11.98 -6.67 1.01
C TYR A 139 10.82 -7.08 0.09
N GLY A 140 9.62 -7.22 0.63
CA GLY A 140 8.42 -7.57 -0.11
C GLY A 140 7.92 -6.47 -1.04
N ILE A 141 6.67 -6.55 -1.40
CA ILE A 141 6.00 -5.58 -2.28
C ILE A 141 5.01 -4.71 -1.50
N THR A 142 4.83 -3.49 -1.95
CA THR A 142 3.84 -2.57 -1.38
C THR A 142 2.44 -2.93 -1.87
N LEU A 143 1.40 -2.56 -1.11
CA LEU A 143 0.03 -2.73 -1.57
C LEU A 143 -0.22 -2.02 -2.91
N LYS A 144 0.39 -0.85 -3.14
CA LYS A 144 0.28 -0.16 -4.42
C LYS A 144 0.75 -1.05 -5.58
N CYS A 145 1.90 -1.71 -5.46
CA CYS A 145 2.38 -2.64 -6.49
C CYS A 145 1.42 -3.80 -6.72
N ILE A 146 0.79 -4.32 -5.65
CA ILE A 146 -0.23 -5.37 -5.75
C ILE A 146 -1.46 -4.85 -6.51
N ILE A 147 -1.95 -3.67 -6.16
CA ILE A 147 -3.11 -3.06 -6.84
C ILE A 147 -2.80 -2.79 -8.31
N ASP A 148 -1.63 -2.24 -8.63
CA ASP A 148 -1.19 -2.01 -10.01
C ASP A 148 -1.06 -3.33 -10.80
N TYR A 149 -0.65 -4.41 -10.13
CA TYR A 149 -0.62 -5.75 -10.70
C TYR A 149 -2.04 -6.26 -10.99
N LEU A 150 -2.93 -6.22 -10.01
CA LEU A 150 -4.30 -6.70 -10.15
C LEU A 150 -5.07 -5.91 -11.23
N ASN A 151 -4.89 -4.59 -11.31
CA ASN A 151 -5.50 -3.76 -12.34
C ASN A 151 -5.00 -4.13 -13.74
N GLU A 152 -3.72 -4.44 -13.90
CA GLU A 152 -3.19 -4.93 -15.17
C GLU A 152 -3.77 -6.30 -15.54
N GLN A 153 -3.93 -7.20 -14.57
CA GLN A 153 -4.53 -8.50 -14.80
C GLN A 153 -6.04 -8.38 -15.13
N PHE A 154 -6.78 -7.46 -14.51
CA PHE A 154 -8.16 -7.16 -14.91
C PHE A 154 -8.25 -6.68 -16.35
N LYS A 155 -7.33 -5.83 -16.77
CA LYS A 155 -7.28 -5.39 -18.16
C LYS A 155 -7.08 -6.56 -19.13
N LYS A 156 -6.12 -7.45 -18.87
CA LYS A 156 -5.87 -8.65 -19.66
C LYS A 156 -7.07 -9.61 -19.66
N PHE A 157 -7.68 -9.81 -18.49
CA PHE A 157 -8.87 -10.64 -18.31
C PHE A 157 -10.03 -10.17 -19.18
N ASN A 158 -10.20 -8.86 -19.28
CA ASN A 158 -11.20 -8.25 -20.12
C ASN A 158 -10.85 -8.33 -21.63
N GLU A 159 -9.59 -8.07 -21.99
CA GLU A 159 -9.12 -8.18 -23.38
C GLU A 159 -9.30 -9.60 -23.93
N ASP A 160 -9.17 -10.63 -23.09
CA ASP A 160 -9.45 -12.03 -23.42
C ASP A 160 -10.96 -12.35 -23.48
N GLY A 161 -11.85 -11.35 -23.31
CA GLY A 161 -13.30 -11.49 -23.46
C GLY A 161 -14.00 -12.17 -22.28
N ASN A 162 -13.33 -12.35 -21.15
CA ASN A 162 -13.85 -13.04 -19.97
C ASN A 162 -14.75 -12.17 -19.09
N ASP A 163 -14.65 -10.84 -19.20
CA ASP A 163 -15.47 -9.91 -18.42
C ASP A 163 -15.89 -8.72 -19.29
N PRO A 164 -17.20 -8.45 -19.43
CA PRO A 164 -17.69 -7.25 -20.13
C PRO A 164 -17.43 -5.96 -19.34
N TYR A 165 -17.00 -6.08 -18.07
CA TYR A 165 -16.83 -4.95 -17.17
C TYR A 165 -15.36 -4.72 -16.86
N HIS A 166 -14.80 -3.58 -17.31
CA HIS A 166 -13.47 -3.14 -16.91
C HIS A 166 -13.48 -2.68 -15.45
N TYR A 167 -13.00 -3.48 -14.54
CA TYR A 167 -12.85 -3.08 -13.14
C TYR A 167 -11.53 -2.38 -12.87
N THR A 168 -11.57 -1.43 -11.96
CA THR A 168 -10.39 -0.77 -11.39
C THR A 168 -10.45 -0.88 -9.88
N ILE A 169 -9.35 -1.32 -9.29
CA ILE A 169 -9.17 -1.38 -7.85
C ILE A 169 -8.38 -0.15 -7.41
N GLU A 170 -8.91 0.56 -6.43
CA GLU A 170 -8.20 1.62 -5.71
C GLU A 170 -8.06 1.24 -4.24
N SER A 171 -6.97 1.69 -3.61
CA SER A 171 -6.75 1.47 -2.18
C SER A 171 -6.61 2.80 -1.45
N GLN A 172 -7.17 2.84 -0.26
CA GLN A 172 -6.99 3.93 0.68
C GLN A 172 -6.57 3.33 2.02
N ILE A 173 -5.50 3.85 2.62
CA ILE A 173 -5.11 3.41 3.96
C ILE A 173 -6.29 3.62 4.90
N MET A 174 -6.67 2.57 5.63
CA MET A 174 -7.69 2.69 6.65
C MET A 174 -7.08 3.50 7.80
N PRO A 175 -7.60 4.70 8.09
CA PRO A 175 -7.17 5.37 9.29
C PRO A 175 -7.72 4.53 10.43
N GLY A 176 -6.84 3.88 11.19
CA GLY A 176 -7.29 3.11 12.33
C GLY A 176 -8.14 3.97 13.24
N GLU A 177 -9.22 3.41 13.81
CA GLU A 177 -9.77 3.96 15.06
C GLU A 177 -8.65 4.24 16.04
N ASP A 178 -7.57 3.52 15.92
CA ASP A 178 -6.30 3.69 16.60
C ASP A 178 -5.62 5.04 16.37
N PHE A 179 -5.79 5.72 15.23
CA PHE A 179 -5.11 7.01 15.03
C PHE A 179 -5.63 8.06 16.03
N LEU A 180 -6.93 8.24 16.14
CA LEU A 180 -7.52 9.17 17.10
C LEU A 180 -7.35 8.68 18.55
N SER A 181 -7.41 7.37 18.77
CA SER A 181 -7.14 6.74 20.07
C SER A 181 -5.67 6.87 20.46
N SER A 182 -4.76 6.71 19.52
CA SER A 182 -3.31 6.91 19.73
C SER A 182 -2.99 8.38 20.03
N ILE A 183 -3.69 9.32 19.40
CA ILE A 183 -3.59 10.75 19.73
C ILE A 183 -4.02 11.00 21.16
N LYS A 184 -5.15 10.44 21.59
CA LYS A 184 -5.65 10.59 22.99
C LYS A 184 -4.71 10.00 24.02
N ARG A 185 -4.00 8.91 23.67
CA ARG A 185 -3.02 8.23 24.56
C ARG A 185 -1.61 8.81 24.44
N ALA A 186 -1.39 9.76 23.55
CA ALA A 186 -0.08 10.35 23.37
C ALA A 186 0.35 11.18 24.60
N LYS A 187 1.49 10.82 25.18
CA LYS A 187 2.12 11.62 26.25
C LYS A 187 2.74 12.89 25.72
N THR A 188 3.34 12.80 24.54
CA THR A 188 3.93 13.95 23.85
C THR A 188 3.72 13.82 22.34
N MET A 189 3.53 14.97 21.71
CA MET A 189 3.57 15.09 20.24
C MET A 189 4.55 16.18 19.89
N SER A 190 5.60 15.86 19.18
CA SER A 190 6.70 16.80 18.87
C SER A 190 6.55 17.45 17.51
N VAL A 191 6.06 16.69 16.52
CA VAL A 191 5.91 17.14 15.14
C VAL A 191 4.60 16.65 14.57
N LEU A 192 3.91 17.53 13.87
CA LEU A 192 2.78 17.24 12.98
C LEU A 192 3.22 17.56 11.56
N LYS A 193 3.29 16.54 10.71
CA LYS A 193 3.66 16.68 9.31
C LYS A 193 2.42 16.50 8.44
N LEU A 194 2.12 17.47 7.61
CA LEU A 194 1.03 17.49 6.65
C LEU A 194 1.62 17.44 5.25
N THR A 195 1.21 16.47 4.44
CA THR A 195 1.52 16.45 3.01
C THR A 195 0.32 17.00 2.26
N VAL A 196 0.51 18.04 1.48
CA VAL A 196 -0.53 18.73 0.71
C VAL A 196 -0.15 18.80 -0.76
N TYR A 197 -1.14 18.94 -1.65
CA TYR A 197 -0.86 19.21 -3.05
C TYR A 197 -0.37 20.65 -3.23
N LYS A 198 0.53 20.83 -4.16
CA LYS A 198 1.13 22.14 -4.49
C LYS A 198 0.08 23.19 -4.79
N ASP A 199 -0.96 22.83 -5.55
CA ASP A 199 -2.01 23.75 -5.99
C ASP A 199 -2.92 24.23 -4.86
N ASP A 200 -2.92 23.53 -3.73
CA ASP A 200 -3.70 23.89 -2.54
C ASP A 200 -2.99 24.86 -1.60
N ILE A 201 -1.73 25.17 -1.88
CA ILE A 201 -0.94 26.12 -1.10
C ILE A 201 -1.16 27.53 -1.64
N LYS A 202 -1.88 28.35 -0.89
CA LYS A 202 -2.16 29.74 -1.29
C LYS A 202 -0.88 30.57 -1.42
N ASP A 203 -0.89 31.50 -2.38
CA ASP A 203 0.17 32.33 -2.96
C ASP A 203 1.29 32.89 -2.04
N GLY A 204 1.07 33.02 -0.75
CA GLY A 204 2.09 33.56 0.17
C GLY A 204 3.30 32.67 0.40
N PHE A 205 3.11 31.35 0.34
CA PHE A 205 4.18 30.37 0.57
C PHE A 205 4.97 30.06 -0.71
N MET A 206 4.31 30.16 -1.86
CA MET A 206 4.91 29.87 -3.18
C MET A 206 5.85 30.96 -3.67
N ARG A 207 5.81 32.17 -3.11
CA ARG A 207 6.79 33.25 -3.41
C ARG A 207 8.22 32.85 -3.07
N PHE A 208 8.44 31.96 -2.11
CA PHE A 208 9.75 31.42 -1.81
C PHE A 208 10.21 30.33 -2.79
N ALA A 209 9.28 29.67 -3.44
CA ALA A 209 9.59 28.54 -4.29
C ALA A 209 9.80 28.93 -5.76
N GLY A 210 9.38 30.11 -6.24
CA GLY A 210 9.67 30.75 -7.54
C GLY A 210 9.80 29.86 -8.79
N ARG A 211 9.59 28.54 -8.66
CA ARG A 211 9.84 27.50 -9.64
C ARG A 211 8.61 26.64 -9.87
N THR A 212 8.29 26.46 -11.12
CA THR A 212 7.20 25.59 -11.59
C THR A 212 7.59 24.10 -11.63
N ASP A 213 8.86 23.80 -11.36
CA ASP A 213 9.49 22.48 -11.44
C ASP A 213 9.62 21.75 -10.08
N ILE A 214 8.96 22.27 -9.03
CA ILE A 214 8.90 21.60 -7.72
C ILE A 214 7.89 20.45 -7.74
N ALA A 215 8.20 19.41 -6.97
CA ALA A 215 7.34 18.24 -6.79
C ALA A 215 5.87 18.63 -6.54
N ASP A 216 4.94 17.79 -7.03
CA ASP A 216 3.49 18.00 -6.93
C ASP A 216 2.97 18.01 -5.48
N GLU A 217 3.79 17.61 -4.53
CA GLU A 217 3.47 17.52 -3.11
C GLU A 217 4.45 18.31 -2.26
N VAL A 218 3.92 18.97 -1.23
CA VAL A 218 4.70 19.75 -0.26
C VAL A 218 4.45 19.23 1.15
N ASP A 219 5.51 19.03 1.90
CA ASP A 219 5.45 18.64 3.30
C ASP A 219 5.55 19.85 4.22
N ILE A 220 4.48 20.12 4.95
CA ILE A 220 4.41 21.17 5.98
C ILE A 220 4.70 20.53 7.33
N CYS A 221 5.81 20.89 7.96
CA CYS A 221 6.19 20.39 9.27
C CYS A 221 5.85 21.44 10.37
N LEU A 222 4.85 21.15 11.16
CA LEU A 222 4.49 21.94 12.33
C LEU A 222 5.21 21.40 13.55
N LYS A 223 5.98 22.24 14.20
CA LYS A 223 6.62 21.90 15.48
C LYS A 223 5.70 22.30 16.62
N ARG A 224 5.67 21.50 17.65
CA ARG A 224 4.91 21.77 18.87
C ARG A 224 5.33 23.10 19.49
N PRO A 225 4.38 23.95 19.90
CA PRO A 225 4.71 25.19 20.60
C PRO A 225 5.46 24.92 21.93
N LYS A 226 6.38 25.82 22.27
CA LYS A 226 7.13 25.73 23.52
C LYS A 226 6.15 25.78 24.72
N GLY A 227 6.32 24.88 25.68
CA GLY A 227 5.46 24.80 26.88
C GLY A 227 4.29 23.83 26.77
N TYR A 228 3.93 23.35 25.59
CA TYR A 228 2.87 22.33 25.41
C TYR A 228 3.47 20.93 25.28
N LYS A 229 2.74 19.92 25.74
CA LYS A 229 3.15 18.50 25.54
C LYS A 229 2.65 17.94 24.22
N CYS A 230 1.50 18.36 23.74
CA CYS A 230 0.84 17.89 22.52
C CYS A 230 0.30 19.06 21.72
N PHE A 231 -0.06 18.80 20.47
CA PHE A 231 -0.90 19.69 19.68
C PHE A 231 -2.35 19.63 20.18
N PRO A 232 -3.15 20.70 20.00
CA PRO A 232 -4.58 20.67 20.31
C PRO A 232 -5.28 19.55 19.55
N GLU A 233 -6.04 18.72 20.27
CA GLU A 233 -6.75 17.57 19.67
C GLU A 233 -7.72 18.01 18.57
N ASN A 234 -8.41 19.13 18.76
CA ASN A 234 -9.33 19.67 17.76
C ASN A 234 -8.64 20.02 16.44
N LEU A 235 -7.43 20.58 16.49
CA LEU A 235 -6.63 20.87 15.30
C LEU A 235 -6.30 19.60 14.51
N ILE A 236 -5.91 18.55 15.22
CA ILE A 236 -5.59 17.27 14.57
C ILE A 236 -6.83 16.63 13.97
N LYS A 237 -7.97 16.68 14.68
CA LYS A 237 -9.25 16.16 14.17
C LYS A 237 -9.71 16.92 12.92
N GLU A 238 -9.54 18.23 12.88
CA GLU A 238 -9.87 19.06 11.72
C GLU A 238 -9.02 18.65 10.50
N TYR A 239 -7.70 18.59 10.65
CA TYR A 239 -6.81 18.12 9.58
C TYR A 239 -7.09 16.70 9.16
N PHE A 240 -7.41 15.82 10.10
CA PHE A 240 -7.78 14.44 9.81
C PHE A 240 -9.06 14.38 8.99
N LYS A 241 -10.09 15.13 9.36
CA LYS A 241 -11.34 15.23 8.61
C LYS A 241 -11.09 15.74 7.18
N ASP A 242 -10.27 16.79 7.03
CA ASP A 242 -9.90 17.33 5.71
C ASP A 242 -9.18 16.27 4.86
N SER A 243 -8.28 15.49 5.44
CA SER A 243 -7.56 14.41 4.71
C SER A 243 -8.46 13.25 4.27
N GLN A 244 -9.65 13.11 4.86
CA GLN A 244 -10.64 12.08 4.47
C GLN A 244 -11.59 12.55 3.36
N ASP A 245 -11.69 13.84 3.12
CA ASP A 245 -12.54 14.41 2.07
C ASP A 245 -11.81 14.35 0.72
N LYS A 246 -12.03 13.24 -0.03
CA LYS A 246 -11.41 13.04 -1.35
C LYS A 246 -11.80 14.10 -2.39
N ALA A 247 -12.97 14.75 -2.24
CA ALA A 247 -13.48 15.70 -3.22
C ALA A 247 -12.99 17.14 -2.98
N LYS A 248 -12.69 17.48 -1.73
CA LYS A 248 -12.37 18.84 -1.30
C LYS A 248 -11.17 18.92 -0.36
N GLY A 249 -10.70 17.78 0.14
CA GLY A 249 -9.60 17.71 1.10
C GLY A 249 -8.29 18.14 0.48
N LYS A 250 -7.62 19.06 1.13
CA LYS A 250 -6.32 19.61 0.71
C LYS A 250 -5.15 18.80 1.25
N ILE A 251 -5.39 18.04 2.30
CA ILE A 251 -4.37 17.27 3.00
C ILE A 251 -4.40 15.84 2.49
N LYS A 252 -3.30 15.43 1.85
CA LYS A 252 -3.11 14.08 1.34
C LYS A 252 -2.70 13.09 2.41
N ARG A 253 -1.87 13.54 3.36
CA ARG A 253 -1.31 12.67 4.41
C ARG A 253 -1.06 13.47 5.68
N ILE A 254 -1.31 12.80 6.81
CA ILE A 254 -0.95 13.31 8.14
C ILE A 254 0.01 12.32 8.79
N LYS A 255 1.11 12.82 9.33
CA LYS A 255 2.05 12.05 10.15
C LYS A 255 2.29 12.78 11.46
N ILE A 256 2.19 12.08 12.57
CA ILE A 256 2.50 12.60 13.91
C ILE A 256 3.71 11.85 14.44
N ILE A 257 4.62 12.59 15.04
CA ILE A 257 5.77 12.04 15.75
C ILE A 257 5.59 12.38 17.23
N GLY A 258 5.60 11.37 18.08
CA GLY A 258 5.35 11.54 19.50
C GLY A 258 5.80 10.36 20.33
N THR A 259 5.41 10.36 21.60
CA THR A 259 5.65 9.25 22.54
C THR A 259 4.36 8.88 23.26
N ASN A 260 4.20 7.62 23.55
CA ASN A 260 3.17 7.08 24.42
C ASN A 260 3.82 6.16 25.49
N ASP A 261 3.01 5.41 26.21
CA ASP A 261 3.51 4.47 27.25
C ASP A 261 4.35 3.33 26.67
N ALA A 262 4.17 3.01 25.39
CA ALA A 262 4.91 1.96 24.69
C ALA A 262 6.19 2.45 24.00
N GLY A 263 6.46 3.76 23.99
CA GLY A 263 7.64 4.36 23.36
C GLY A 263 7.32 5.41 22.30
N SER A 264 8.21 5.61 21.34
CA SER A 264 8.03 6.55 20.23
C SER A 264 7.13 5.96 19.13
N PHE A 265 6.31 6.79 18.50
CA PHE A 265 5.45 6.42 17.38
C PHE A 265 5.50 7.46 16.27
#